data_e8ac6096fa5e88c3595c82670decb48a
#
_entry.id   e8ac6096fa5e88c3595c82670decb48a
#
_cell.length_a   1.000
_cell.length_b   1.000
_cell.length_c   1.000
_cell.angle_alpha   90.00
_cell.angle_beta   90.00
_cell.angle_gamma   90.00
#
_symmetry.space_group_name_H-M   'P 1'
#
loop_
_entity.id
_entity.type
_entity.pdbx_description
1 polymer ?
#
loop_
_entity_poly.entity_id
_entity_poly.type
_entity_poly.pdbx_seq_one_letter_code
_entity_poly.pdbx_strand_id
1 'polypeptide(L)'
;MSTPNPMEELKAGLPDSKWGKILGATPIVMTVIATLLAGLSNSEMTKAQYARALAAQQQSKAGDQWAFFQAKRMRSAIQLSTLDVVQFSEITPQPDGAALREFAGTLPYSAGLHTALEVLLSGKLPEAARSAPPAREVQAILDAMRNSIPEEELFPLLNAAEPEVVVTAIRLADADIRAFDEKLNPVIDGGDKLGEAIDASGQQPLRRDFARLRLSYSAMRYDAEAALNRAVASLLEVQVRQSNIAAERHYRRSMRFFYGMLAAQAAVIVSTFAMAARKRNLLWSL
;
A
#
# COMPACT_ATOMS: atom_id res chain seq x y z
N MET A 1 -36.29 54.31 -32.94
CA MET A 1 -36.05 53.07 -33.73
C MET A 1 -35.45 52.03 -32.81
N SER A 2 -36.25 51.10 -32.30
CA SER A 2 -35.77 49.99 -31.46
C SER A 2 -35.08 48.98 -32.37
N THR A 3 -33.82 48.69 -32.09
CA THR A 3 -33.08 47.59 -32.75
C THR A 3 -33.81 46.29 -32.49
N PRO A 4 -34.20 45.53 -33.52
CA PRO A 4 -34.88 44.27 -33.34
C PRO A 4 -33.96 43.29 -32.57
N ASN A 5 -34.55 42.57 -31.64
CA ASN A 5 -33.84 41.60 -30.83
C ASN A 5 -33.32 40.47 -31.74
N PRO A 6 -32.02 40.21 -31.82
CA PRO A 6 -31.43 39.21 -32.74
C PRO A 6 -32.02 37.80 -32.56
N MET A 7 -32.58 37.50 -31.39
CA MET A 7 -33.30 36.25 -31.14
C MET A 7 -34.68 36.19 -31.83
N GLU A 8 -35.35 37.33 -32.07
CA GLU A 8 -36.65 37.38 -32.80
C GLU A 8 -36.44 37.28 -34.30
N GLU A 9 -35.39 37.90 -34.85
CA GLU A 9 -35.03 37.71 -36.26
C GLU A 9 -34.65 36.27 -36.61
N LEU A 10 -33.94 35.57 -35.70
CA LEU A 10 -33.64 34.14 -35.87
C LEU A 10 -34.89 33.25 -35.82
N LYS A 11 -35.89 33.59 -35.01
CA LYS A 11 -37.17 32.88 -34.93
C LYS A 11 -38.05 33.13 -36.17
N ALA A 12 -38.03 34.33 -36.74
CA ALA A 12 -38.84 34.68 -37.93
C ALA A 12 -38.41 33.94 -39.20
N GLY A 13 -37.20 33.38 -39.22
CA GLY A 13 -36.71 32.59 -40.34
C GLY A 13 -36.96 31.08 -40.29
N LEU A 14 -37.50 30.53 -39.20
CA LEU A 14 -37.77 29.10 -39.06
C LEU A 14 -39.12 28.73 -39.67
N PRO A 15 -39.22 27.75 -40.56
CA PRO A 15 -40.52 27.28 -41.05
C PRO A 15 -41.33 26.71 -39.89
N ASP A 16 -42.63 26.95 -39.89
CA ASP A 16 -43.64 26.40 -38.92
C ASP A 16 -43.78 24.86 -38.97
N SER A 17 -42.80 24.21 -39.55
CA SER A 17 -42.73 22.75 -39.66
C SER A 17 -42.21 22.14 -38.35
N LYS A 18 -42.56 20.87 -38.09
CA LYS A 18 -42.02 20.07 -36.96
C LYS A 18 -40.46 20.06 -36.94
N TRP A 19 -39.83 20.05 -38.10
CA TRP A 19 -38.38 20.09 -38.29
C TRP A 19 -37.77 21.43 -37.89
N GLY A 20 -38.43 22.55 -38.16
CA GLY A 20 -37.96 23.86 -37.75
C GLY A 20 -37.95 24.03 -36.21
N LYS A 21 -38.95 23.48 -35.51
CA LYS A 21 -38.96 23.46 -34.03
C LYS A 21 -37.90 22.60 -33.44
N ILE A 22 -37.62 21.41 -34.01
CA ILE A 22 -36.55 20.52 -33.59
C ILE A 22 -35.19 21.21 -33.78
N LEU A 23 -34.95 21.81 -34.97
CA LEU A 23 -33.70 22.50 -35.27
C LEU A 23 -33.41 23.64 -34.29
N GLY A 24 -34.44 24.43 -33.95
CA GLY A 24 -34.34 25.54 -32.98
C GLY A 24 -34.08 25.08 -31.54
N ALA A 25 -34.60 23.92 -31.14
CA ALA A 25 -34.38 23.35 -29.80
C ALA A 25 -33.04 22.62 -29.65
N THR A 26 -32.48 22.11 -30.73
CA THR A 26 -31.25 21.27 -30.71
C THR A 26 -30.06 21.95 -30.01
N PRO A 27 -29.68 23.20 -30.30
CA PRO A 27 -28.56 23.86 -29.63
C PRO A 27 -28.77 23.97 -28.12
N ILE A 28 -29.98 24.25 -27.67
CA ILE A 28 -30.29 24.40 -26.25
C ILE A 28 -30.16 23.06 -25.52
N VAL A 29 -30.77 22.01 -26.08
CA VAL A 29 -30.72 20.66 -25.50
C VAL A 29 -29.26 20.15 -25.47
N MET A 30 -28.53 20.32 -26.56
CA MET A 30 -27.14 19.86 -26.66
C MET A 30 -26.21 20.65 -25.73
N THR A 31 -26.47 21.95 -25.49
CA THR A 31 -25.71 22.72 -24.49
C THR A 31 -25.94 22.18 -23.07
N VAL A 32 -27.18 21.84 -22.73
CA VAL A 32 -27.50 21.24 -21.43
C VAL A 32 -26.78 19.89 -21.28
N ILE A 33 -26.84 19.03 -22.30
CA ILE A 33 -26.17 17.74 -22.32
C ILE A 33 -24.65 17.93 -22.18
N ALA A 34 -24.04 18.84 -22.94
CA ALA A 34 -22.61 19.15 -22.85
C ALA A 34 -22.21 19.58 -21.44
N THR A 35 -22.99 20.43 -20.79
CA THR A 35 -22.73 20.90 -19.42
C THR A 35 -22.81 19.76 -18.41
N LEU A 36 -23.81 18.88 -18.52
CA LEU A 36 -23.94 17.69 -17.66
C LEU A 36 -22.75 16.74 -17.85
N LEU A 37 -22.38 16.47 -19.10
CA LEU A 37 -21.23 15.60 -19.41
C LEU A 37 -19.90 16.19 -18.93
N ALA A 38 -19.73 17.53 -19.01
CA ALA A 38 -18.57 18.23 -18.43
C ALA A 38 -18.50 18.03 -16.92
N GLY A 39 -19.63 18.19 -16.21
CA GLY A 39 -19.72 17.97 -14.77
C GLY A 39 -19.36 16.53 -14.38
N LEU A 40 -19.89 15.53 -15.11
CA LEU A 40 -19.58 14.12 -14.89
C LEU A 40 -18.11 13.80 -15.19
N SER A 41 -17.57 14.34 -16.30
CA SER A 41 -16.14 14.19 -16.65
C SER A 41 -15.24 14.73 -15.55
N ASN A 42 -15.48 15.93 -15.05
CA ASN A 42 -14.71 16.55 -13.99
C ASN A 42 -14.83 15.77 -12.67
N SER A 43 -16.01 15.29 -12.32
CA SER A 43 -16.21 14.46 -11.13
C SER A 43 -15.40 13.17 -11.19
N GLU A 44 -15.44 12.44 -12.31
CA GLU A 44 -14.65 11.21 -12.48
C GLU A 44 -13.15 11.50 -12.55
N MET A 45 -12.72 12.61 -13.14
CA MET A 45 -11.32 13.05 -13.15
C MET A 45 -10.82 13.32 -11.73
N THR A 46 -11.60 13.99 -10.90
CA THR A 46 -11.25 14.25 -9.49
C THR A 46 -11.10 12.94 -8.71
N LYS A 47 -11.99 11.97 -8.91
CA LYS A 47 -11.86 10.63 -8.30
C LYS A 47 -10.59 9.90 -8.76
N ALA A 48 -10.25 10.01 -10.05
CA ALA A 48 -9.02 9.43 -10.59
C ALA A 48 -7.77 10.05 -9.94
N GLN A 49 -7.74 11.38 -9.79
CA GLN A 49 -6.65 12.10 -9.13
C GLN A 49 -6.52 11.72 -7.65
N TYR A 50 -7.65 11.62 -6.94
CA TYR A 50 -7.66 11.17 -5.55
C TYR A 50 -7.10 9.75 -5.40
N ALA A 51 -7.54 8.82 -6.24
CA ALA A 51 -7.04 7.44 -6.22
C ALA A 51 -5.53 7.36 -6.54
N ARG A 52 -5.02 8.19 -7.47
CA ARG A 52 -3.58 8.29 -7.74
C ARG A 52 -2.80 8.86 -6.55
N ALA A 53 -3.31 9.90 -5.90
CA ALA A 53 -2.69 10.47 -4.71
C ALA A 53 -2.62 9.45 -3.56
N LEU A 54 -3.71 8.69 -3.37
CA LEU A 54 -3.76 7.60 -2.40
C LEU A 54 -2.75 6.50 -2.73
N ALA A 55 -2.66 6.08 -4.01
CA ALA A 55 -1.66 5.10 -4.46
C ALA A 55 -0.22 5.57 -4.19
N ALA A 56 0.08 6.86 -4.44
CA ALA A 56 1.40 7.43 -4.16
C ALA A 56 1.73 7.42 -2.65
N GLN A 57 0.76 7.76 -1.81
CA GLN A 57 0.94 7.69 -0.35
C GLN A 57 1.18 6.25 0.13
N GLN A 58 0.42 5.29 -0.41
CA GLN A 58 0.58 3.87 -0.09
C GLN A 58 1.91 3.33 -0.58
N GLN A 59 2.36 3.77 -1.77
CA GLN A 59 3.66 3.41 -2.33
C GLN A 59 4.81 3.89 -1.43
N SER A 60 4.72 5.10 -0.86
CA SER A 60 5.70 5.58 0.11
C SER A 60 5.75 4.69 1.35
N LYS A 61 4.58 4.34 1.92
CA LYS A 61 4.51 3.43 3.07
C LYS A 61 5.06 2.04 2.75
N ALA A 62 4.78 1.51 1.56
CA ALA A 62 5.34 0.24 1.12
C ALA A 62 6.87 0.33 1.02
N GLY A 63 7.40 1.43 0.47
CA GLY A 63 8.84 1.71 0.40
C GLY A 63 9.50 1.72 1.77
N ASP A 64 8.89 2.38 2.75
CA ASP A 64 9.38 2.41 4.14
C ASP A 64 9.44 1.00 4.74
N GLN A 65 8.40 0.18 4.54
CA GLN A 65 8.38 -1.20 5.03
C GLN A 65 9.42 -2.09 4.34
N TRP A 66 9.65 -1.90 3.04
CA TRP A 66 10.74 -2.57 2.33
C TRP A 66 12.12 -2.14 2.86
N ALA A 67 12.30 -0.86 3.16
CA ALA A 67 13.54 -0.37 3.76
C ALA A 67 13.77 -0.98 5.16
N PHE A 68 12.73 -1.09 6.00
CA PHE A 68 12.82 -1.79 7.28
C PHE A 68 13.15 -3.28 7.11
N PHE A 69 12.50 -3.97 6.18
CA PHE A 69 12.82 -5.35 5.85
C PHE A 69 14.31 -5.51 5.48
N GLN A 70 14.80 -4.69 4.56
CA GLN A 70 16.21 -4.74 4.11
C GLN A 70 17.18 -4.45 5.26
N ALA A 71 16.90 -3.42 6.07
CA ALA A 71 17.74 -3.06 7.21
C ALA A 71 17.82 -4.21 8.24
N LYS A 72 16.67 -4.86 8.54
CA LYS A 72 16.63 -5.99 9.46
C LYS A 72 17.38 -7.22 8.90
N ARG A 73 17.20 -7.52 7.61
CA ARG A 73 17.96 -8.59 6.93
C ARG A 73 19.45 -8.35 6.95
N MET A 74 19.87 -7.10 6.70
CA MET A 74 21.30 -6.74 6.77
C MET A 74 21.85 -6.90 8.20
N ARG A 75 21.10 -6.45 9.21
CA ARG A 75 21.49 -6.63 10.62
C ARG A 75 21.61 -8.12 10.99
N SER A 76 20.65 -8.95 10.57
CA SER A 76 20.73 -10.40 10.77
C SER A 76 22.00 -10.98 10.15
N ALA A 77 22.29 -10.65 8.90
CA ALA A 77 23.50 -11.12 8.20
C ALA A 77 24.79 -10.69 8.90
N ILE A 78 24.86 -9.43 9.37
CA ILE A 78 26.03 -8.94 10.12
C ILE A 78 26.20 -9.72 11.43
N GLN A 79 25.10 -9.98 12.17
CA GLN A 79 25.17 -10.74 13.43
C GLN A 79 25.67 -12.18 13.18
N LEU A 80 25.16 -12.84 12.14
CA LEU A 80 25.61 -14.18 11.76
C LEU A 80 27.07 -14.18 11.34
N SER A 81 27.51 -13.25 10.50
CA SER A 81 28.90 -13.13 10.11
C SER A 81 29.85 -12.89 11.31
N THR A 82 29.40 -12.05 12.25
CA THR A 82 30.14 -11.80 13.49
C THR A 82 30.22 -13.07 14.34
N LEU A 83 29.10 -13.80 14.45
CA LEU A 83 29.05 -15.08 15.17
C LEU A 83 29.99 -16.09 14.57
N ASP A 84 30.02 -16.22 13.23
CA ASP A 84 30.92 -17.11 12.52
C ASP A 84 32.39 -16.76 12.82
N VAL A 85 32.77 -15.49 12.77
CA VAL A 85 34.16 -15.05 13.13
C VAL A 85 34.51 -15.42 14.56
N VAL A 86 33.60 -15.24 15.51
CA VAL A 86 33.82 -15.61 16.91
C VAL A 86 33.94 -17.12 17.07
N GLN A 87 33.18 -17.92 16.33
CA GLN A 87 33.23 -19.37 16.37
C GLN A 87 34.53 -19.94 15.74
N PHE A 88 34.99 -19.35 14.62
CA PHE A 88 36.20 -19.80 13.94
C PHE A 88 37.49 -19.37 14.65
N SER A 89 37.46 -18.27 15.40
CA SER A 89 38.64 -17.78 16.13
C SER A 89 38.98 -18.59 17.37
N GLU A 90 38.08 -19.48 17.82
CA GLU A 90 38.25 -20.23 19.06
C GLU A 90 37.81 -21.69 18.91
N ILE A 91 38.71 -22.60 19.31
CA ILE A 91 38.41 -24.04 19.52
C ILE A 91 37.65 -24.18 20.84
N THR A 92 36.49 -23.57 20.95
CA THR A 92 35.77 -23.53 22.24
C THR A 92 34.45 -24.31 22.15
N PRO A 93 34.13 -25.07 23.20
CA PRO A 93 32.86 -25.79 23.29
C PRO A 93 31.65 -24.84 23.29
N GLN A 94 30.44 -25.42 23.27
CA GLN A 94 29.19 -24.67 23.38
C GLN A 94 29.17 -23.71 24.56
N PRO A 95 28.45 -22.57 24.50
CA PRO A 95 28.37 -21.63 25.61
C PRO A 95 27.97 -22.32 26.92
N ASP A 96 28.69 -22.01 28.00
CA ASP A 96 28.36 -22.58 29.33
C ASP A 96 27.15 -21.92 29.94
N GLY A 97 25.98 -22.48 29.64
CA GLY A 97 24.69 -22.02 30.19
C GLY A 97 24.58 -22.19 31.70
N ALA A 98 25.32 -23.15 32.30
CA ALA A 98 25.30 -23.35 33.76
C ALA A 98 26.04 -22.20 34.49
N ALA A 99 27.20 -21.84 34.00
CA ALA A 99 27.93 -20.69 34.55
C ALA A 99 27.17 -19.35 34.40
N LEU A 100 26.49 -19.16 33.28
CA LEU A 100 25.67 -17.97 33.09
C LEU A 100 24.45 -17.94 34.05
N ARG A 101 23.79 -19.07 34.34
CA ARG A 101 22.73 -19.16 35.34
C ARG A 101 23.24 -18.90 36.76
N GLU A 102 24.38 -19.49 37.11
CA GLU A 102 25.02 -19.28 38.41
C GLU A 102 25.35 -17.80 38.61
N PHE A 103 25.99 -17.17 37.60
CA PHE A 103 26.26 -15.73 37.68
C PHE A 103 24.98 -14.90 37.80
N ALA A 104 23.96 -15.17 36.98
CA ALA A 104 22.68 -14.46 37.04
C ALA A 104 22.01 -14.62 38.41
N GLY A 105 22.18 -15.75 39.10
CA GLY A 105 21.71 -16.01 40.45
C GLY A 105 22.39 -15.16 41.54
N THR A 106 23.57 -14.62 41.26
CA THR A 106 24.28 -13.71 42.18
C THR A 106 23.77 -12.27 42.08
N LEU A 107 23.02 -11.92 41.04
CA LEU A 107 22.53 -10.57 40.80
C LEU A 107 21.25 -10.30 41.61
N PRO A 108 20.97 -9.02 41.94
CA PRO A 108 19.69 -8.66 42.53
C PRO A 108 18.54 -9.18 41.66
N TYR A 109 17.62 -9.91 42.29
CA TYR A 109 16.54 -10.57 41.57
C TYR A 109 15.71 -9.58 40.73
N SER A 110 15.69 -9.79 39.43
CA SER A 110 14.67 -9.24 38.58
C SER A 110 14.07 -10.38 37.75
N ALA A 111 12.77 -10.60 37.86
CA ALA A 111 12.07 -11.66 37.09
C ALA A 111 12.34 -11.57 35.58
N GLY A 112 12.47 -10.34 35.05
CA GLY A 112 12.79 -10.09 33.67
C GLY A 112 14.17 -10.58 33.24
N LEU A 113 15.18 -10.48 34.12
CA LEU A 113 16.56 -10.90 33.83
C LEU A 113 16.65 -12.44 33.68
N HIS A 114 16.03 -13.19 34.60
CA HIS A 114 16.00 -14.65 34.51
C HIS A 114 15.21 -15.13 33.28
N THR A 115 14.06 -14.52 33.00
CA THR A 115 13.27 -14.84 31.81
C THR A 115 14.08 -14.56 30.54
N ALA A 116 14.78 -13.44 30.46
CA ALA A 116 15.61 -13.09 29.31
C ALA A 116 16.75 -14.12 29.12
N LEU A 117 17.44 -14.50 30.21
CA LEU A 117 18.51 -15.49 30.14
C LEU A 117 18.00 -16.85 29.61
N GLU A 118 16.86 -17.32 30.13
CA GLU A 118 16.31 -18.62 29.68
C GLU A 118 15.87 -18.57 28.22
N VAL A 119 15.30 -17.44 27.77
CA VAL A 119 14.96 -17.26 26.37
C VAL A 119 16.21 -17.27 25.49
N LEU A 120 17.27 -16.55 25.88
CA LEU A 120 18.55 -16.54 25.17
C LEU A 120 19.18 -17.94 25.11
N LEU A 121 19.18 -18.67 26.22
CA LEU A 121 19.72 -20.04 26.31
C LEU A 121 18.90 -21.03 25.51
N SER A 122 17.58 -20.88 25.47
CA SER A 122 16.72 -21.77 24.67
C SER A 122 16.88 -21.56 23.17
N GLY A 123 17.38 -20.38 22.75
CA GLY A 123 17.47 -19.99 21.35
C GLY A 123 16.10 -19.92 20.64
N LYS A 124 15.00 -19.81 21.41
CA LYS A 124 13.65 -19.73 20.86
C LYS A 124 13.13 -18.32 20.92
N LEU A 125 12.68 -17.81 19.79
CA LEU A 125 11.94 -16.56 19.78
C LEU A 125 10.55 -16.75 20.43
N PRO A 126 10.02 -15.70 21.12
CA PRO A 126 8.62 -15.71 21.52
C PRO A 126 7.75 -16.03 20.32
N GLU A 127 6.78 -16.90 20.48
CA GLU A 127 5.81 -17.13 19.42
C GLU A 127 5.18 -15.79 19.04
N ALA A 128 5.49 -15.33 17.82
CA ALA A 128 4.71 -14.24 17.25
C ALA A 128 3.26 -14.73 17.26
N ALA A 129 2.39 -13.98 17.92
CA ALA A 129 0.96 -14.20 17.76
C ALA A 129 0.69 -14.00 16.26
N ARG A 130 0.74 -15.07 15.49
CA ARG A 130 0.39 -14.99 14.08
C ARG A 130 -1.10 -14.75 14.05
N SER A 131 -1.49 -13.60 13.56
CA SER A 131 -2.87 -13.36 13.16
C SER A 131 -3.29 -14.46 12.19
N ALA A 132 -4.59 -14.71 12.13
CA ALA A 132 -5.13 -15.63 11.13
C ALA A 132 -4.57 -15.28 9.75
N PRO A 133 -4.29 -16.27 8.89
CA PRO A 133 -3.83 -16.00 7.54
C PRO A 133 -4.80 -15.03 6.87
N PRO A 134 -4.31 -14.14 6.00
CA PRO A 134 -5.18 -13.21 5.29
C PRO A 134 -6.27 -13.98 4.52
N ALA A 135 -7.38 -13.30 4.26
CA ALA A 135 -8.49 -13.88 3.50
C ALA A 135 -7.99 -14.54 2.21
N ARG A 136 -8.66 -15.60 1.79
CA ARG A 136 -8.23 -16.44 0.66
C ARG A 136 -7.95 -15.67 -0.61
N GLU A 137 -8.73 -14.62 -0.86
CA GLU A 137 -8.56 -13.75 -2.03
C GLU A 137 -7.24 -12.97 -1.96
N VAL A 138 -6.93 -12.41 -0.78
CA VAL A 138 -5.68 -11.69 -0.55
C VAL A 138 -4.48 -12.63 -0.63
N GLN A 139 -4.60 -13.84 -0.07
CA GLN A 139 -3.56 -14.84 -0.16
C GLN A 139 -3.27 -15.24 -1.61
N ALA A 140 -4.32 -15.43 -2.44
CA ALA A 140 -4.16 -15.73 -3.86
C ALA A 140 -3.40 -14.61 -4.60
N ILE A 141 -3.67 -13.34 -4.30
CA ILE A 141 -2.95 -12.21 -4.88
C ILE A 141 -1.48 -12.22 -4.46
N LEU A 142 -1.20 -12.44 -3.16
CA LEU A 142 0.18 -12.48 -2.63
C LEU A 142 0.98 -13.63 -3.26
N ASP A 143 0.36 -14.79 -3.45
CA ASP A 143 1.00 -15.95 -4.08
C ASP A 143 1.26 -15.68 -5.57
N ALA A 144 0.30 -15.06 -6.26
CA ALA A 144 0.44 -14.64 -7.64
C ALA A 144 1.60 -13.64 -7.81
N MET A 145 1.69 -12.64 -6.94
CA MET A 145 2.79 -11.66 -6.94
C MET A 145 4.15 -12.33 -6.63
N ARG A 146 4.19 -13.26 -5.67
CA ARG A 146 5.39 -14.03 -5.34
C ARG A 146 5.90 -14.85 -6.50
N ASN A 147 4.99 -15.44 -7.26
CA ASN A 147 5.30 -16.26 -8.43
C ASN A 147 5.51 -15.44 -9.70
N SER A 148 5.48 -14.09 -9.60
CA SER A 148 5.70 -13.17 -10.72
C SER A 148 4.81 -13.47 -11.92
N ILE A 149 3.53 -13.79 -11.68
CA ILE A 149 2.58 -14.03 -12.77
C ILE A 149 2.38 -12.75 -13.60
N PRO A 150 2.06 -12.86 -14.91
CA PRO A 150 1.79 -11.73 -15.78
C PRO A 150 0.71 -10.80 -15.20
N GLU A 151 0.83 -9.51 -15.46
CA GLU A 151 -0.11 -8.50 -14.92
C GLU A 151 -1.55 -8.71 -15.41
N GLU A 152 -1.70 -9.28 -16.60
CA GLU A 152 -2.99 -9.66 -17.19
C GLU A 152 -3.74 -10.71 -16.37
N GLU A 153 -3.02 -11.66 -15.77
CA GLU A 153 -3.60 -12.70 -14.90
C GLU A 153 -3.79 -12.19 -13.45
N LEU A 154 -2.96 -11.25 -13.02
CA LEU A 154 -3.07 -10.63 -11.69
C LEU A 154 -4.27 -9.67 -11.60
N PHE A 155 -4.59 -8.97 -12.69
CA PHE A 155 -5.67 -7.98 -12.73
C PHE A 155 -7.05 -8.50 -12.29
N PRO A 156 -7.54 -9.68 -12.74
CA PRO A 156 -8.79 -10.26 -12.27
C PRO A 156 -8.79 -10.53 -10.76
N LEU A 157 -7.68 -11.02 -10.21
CA LEU A 157 -7.55 -11.29 -8.77
C LEU A 157 -7.64 -10.01 -7.95
N LEU A 158 -6.93 -8.95 -8.38
CA LEU A 158 -6.97 -7.63 -7.74
C LEU A 158 -8.37 -6.99 -7.77
N ASN A 159 -9.13 -7.22 -8.84
CA ASN A 159 -10.50 -6.72 -8.96
C ASN A 159 -11.52 -7.53 -8.14
N ALA A 160 -11.27 -8.81 -7.89
CA ALA A 160 -12.16 -9.68 -7.13
C ALA A 160 -12.05 -9.42 -5.61
N ALA A 161 -10.88 -9.01 -5.12
CA ALA A 161 -10.69 -8.73 -3.70
C ALA A 161 -11.23 -7.34 -3.33
N GLU A 162 -12.11 -7.30 -2.33
CA GLU A 162 -12.63 -6.04 -1.80
C GLU A 162 -11.52 -5.23 -1.12
N PRO A 163 -11.43 -3.90 -1.34
CA PRO A 163 -10.39 -3.06 -0.72
C PRO A 163 -10.36 -3.15 0.81
N GLU A 164 -11.51 -3.27 1.46
CA GLU A 164 -11.63 -3.37 2.91
C GLU A 164 -10.98 -4.64 3.47
N VAL A 165 -11.00 -5.73 2.72
CA VAL A 165 -10.36 -6.99 3.10
C VAL A 165 -8.84 -6.83 3.10
N VAL A 166 -8.28 -6.12 2.12
CA VAL A 166 -6.84 -5.80 2.06
C VAL A 166 -6.44 -4.87 3.21
N VAL A 167 -7.23 -3.82 3.49
CA VAL A 167 -7.00 -2.90 4.62
C VAL A 167 -7.02 -3.65 5.95
N THR A 168 -7.94 -4.60 6.11
CA THR A 168 -8.03 -5.42 7.32
C THR A 168 -6.80 -6.31 7.46
N ALA A 169 -6.33 -6.94 6.37
CA ALA A 169 -5.11 -7.74 6.37
C ALA A 169 -3.87 -6.92 6.78
N ILE A 170 -3.75 -5.68 6.30
CA ILE A 170 -2.66 -4.76 6.69
C ILE A 170 -2.74 -4.47 8.19
N ARG A 171 -3.92 -4.13 8.72
CA ARG A 171 -4.08 -3.85 10.17
C ARG A 171 -3.70 -5.04 11.04
N LEU A 172 -4.05 -6.26 10.62
CA LEU A 172 -3.68 -7.48 11.33
C LEU A 172 -2.16 -7.70 11.29
N ALA A 173 -1.53 -7.54 10.14
CA ALA A 173 -0.08 -7.67 10.01
C ALA A 173 0.68 -6.61 10.84
N ASP A 174 0.19 -5.38 10.90
CA ASP A 174 0.74 -4.33 11.79
C ASP A 174 0.53 -4.67 13.28
N ALA A 175 -0.58 -5.31 13.63
CA ALA A 175 -0.82 -5.77 14.99
C ALA A 175 0.14 -6.91 15.38
N ASP A 176 0.49 -7.80 14.44
CA ASP A 176 1.47 -8.86 14.65
C ASP A 176 2.87 -8.30 14.97
N ILE A 177 3.29 -7.24 14.25
CA ILE A 177 4.55 -6.54 14.55
C ILE A 177 4.55 -6.04 15.99
N ARG A 178 3.50 -5.31 16.38
CA ARG A 178 3.40 -4.75 17.74
C ARG A 178 3.38 -5.83 18.81
N ALA A 179 2.60 -6.89 18.61
CA ALA A 179 2.54 -8.01 19.55
C ALA A 179 3.88 -8.76 19.67
N PHE A 180 4.64 -8.84 18.58
CA PHE A 180 5.98 -9.42 18.59
C PHE A 180 6.95 -8.52 19.37
N ASP A 181 6.95 -7.22 19.12
CA ASP A 181 7.79 -6.25 19.82
C ASP A 181 7.49 -6.22 21.34
N GLU A 182 6.21 -6.24 21.71
CA GLU A 182 5.80 -6.29 23.13
C GLU A 182 6.36 -7.51 23.88
N LYS A 183 6.44 -8.66 23.21
CA LYS A 183 7.02 -9.87 23.79
C LYS A 183 8.54 -9.87 23.79
N LEU A 184 9.16 -9.18 22.83
CA LEU A 184 10.61 -9.09 22.70
C LEU A 184 11.24 -8.08 23.67
N ASN A 185 10.58 -6.94 23.90
CA ASN A 185 11.15 -5.85 24.70
C ASN A 185 11.65 -6.31 26.08
N PRO A 186 10.90 -7.11 26.88
CA PRO A 186 11.40 -7.60 28.16
C PRO A 186 12.65 -8.48 28.06
N VAL A 187 12.78 -9.24 26.96
CA VAL A 187 13.95 -10.10 26.70
C VAL A 187 15.16 -9.26 26.34
N ILE A 188 14.97 -8.23 25.54
CA ILE A 188 16.03 -7.30 25.16
C ILE A 188 16.52 -6.55 26.38
N ASP A 189 15.63 -5.93 27.16
CA ASP A 189 15.95 -5.16 28.35
C ASP A 189 16.66 -6.03 29.41
N GLY A 190 16.16 -7.26 29.63
CA GLY A 190 16.77 -8.20 30.55
C GLY A 190 18.16 -8.65 30.07
N GLY A 191 18.29 -8.91 28.77
CA GLY A 191 19.56 -9.27 28.13
C GLY A 191 20.60 -8.13 28.23
N ASP A 192 20.19 -6.89 28.02
CA ASP A 192 21.08 -5.73 28.12
C ASP A 192 21.60 -5.55 29.55
N LYS A 193 20.72 -5.63 30.56
CA LYS A 193 21.10 -5.57 31.99
C LYS A 193 22.04 -6.71 32.38
N LEU A 194 21.79 -7.92 31.89
CA LEU A 194 22.68 -9.05 32.14
C LEU A 194 24.05 -8.82 31.50
N GLY A 195 24.08 -8.28 30.27
CA GLY A 195 25.32 -7.93 29.58
C GLY A 195 26.14 -6.90 30.36
N GLU A 196 25.51 -5.83 30.83
CA GLU A 196 26.16 -4.81 31.66
C GLU A 196 26.76 -5.40 32.94
N ALA A 197 26.03 -6.30 33.63
CA ALA A 197 26.50 -6.96 34.84
C ALA A 197 27.70 -7.89 34.54
N ILE A 198 27.68 -8.66 33.46
CA ILE A 198 28.79 -9.51 33.05
C ILE A 198 30.00 -8.66 32.67
N ASP A 199 29.84 -7.56 31.96
CA ASP A 199 30.91 -6.63 31.61
C ASP A 199 31.58 -6.03 32.87
N ALA A 200 30.75 -5.63 33.85
CA ALA A 200 31.22 -5.11 35.13
C ALA A 200 31.96 -6.15 35.98
N SER A 201 31.64 -7.44 35.84
CA SER A 201 32.32 -8.52 36.56
C SER A 201 33.74 -8.79 36.09
N GLY A 202 34.10 -8.34 34.89
CA GLY A 202 35.41 -8.60 34.28
C GLY A 202 35.66 -10.06 33.90
N GLN A 203 34.66 -10.94 34.03
CA GLN A 203 34.81 -12.39 33.72
C GLN A 203 34.77 -12.66 32.23
N GLN A 204 35.96 -12.74 31.60
CA GLN A 204 36.10 -12.92 30.14
C GLN A 204 35.37 -14.16 29.58
N PRO A 205 35.40 -15.36 30.24
CA PRO A 205 34.66 -16.52 29.72
C PRO A 205 33.15 -16.27 29.63
N LEU A 206 32.54 -15.72 30.69
CA LEU A 206 31.07 -15.39 30.71
C LEU A 206 30.72 -14.36 29.65
N ARG A 207 31.53 -13.31 29.53
CA ARG A 207 31.35 -12.27 28.52
C ARG A 207 31.29 -12.84 27.10
N ARG A 208 32.20 -13.74 26.80
CA ARG A 208 32.32 -14.40 25.51
C ARG A 208 31.11 -15.30 25.22
N ASP A 209 30.74 -16.14 26.19
CA ASP A 209 29.64 -17.07 26.05
C ASP A 209 28.29 -16.33 25.90
N PHE A 210 28.12 -15.28 26.70
CA PHE A 210 26.95 -14.42 26.60
C PHE A 210 26.88 -13.66 25.26
N ALA A 211 28.00 -13.14 24.77
CA ALA A 211 28.09 -12.48 23.48
C ALA A 211 27.64 -13.41 22.33
N ARG A 212 28.07 -14.68 22.37
CA ARG A 212 27.64 -15.69 21.36
C ARG A 212 26.12 -15.91 21.40
N LEU A 213 25.52 -16.10 22.58
CA LEU A 213 24.11 -16.29 22.74
C LEU A 213 23.35 -15.07 22.24
N ARG A 214 23.81 -13.87 22.58
CA ARG A 214 23.21 -12.60 22.16
C ARG A 214 23.28 -12.38 20.66
N LEU A 215 24.40 -12.69 20.02
CA LEU A 215 24.57 -12.60 18.56
C LEU A 215 23.61 -13.54 17.84
N SER A 216 23.58 -14.82 18.26
CA SER A 216 22.69 -15.84 17.68
C SER A 216 21.22 -15.43 17.81
N TYR A 217 20.79 -15.05 19.02
CA TYR A 217 19.42 -14.63 19.28
C TYR A 217 19.04 -13.37 18.48
N SER A 218 19.94 -12.38 18.44
CA SER A 218 19.70 -11.14 17.69
C SER A 218 19.58 -11.39 16.19
N ALA A 219 20.34 -12.31 15.62
CA ALA A 219 20.23 -12.68 14.22
C ALA A 219 18.83 -13.26 13.92
N MET A 220 18.37 -14.22 14.73
CA MET A 220 17.04 -14.81 14.57
C MET A 220 15.93 -13.79 14.77
N ARG A 221 16.06 -12.89 15.75
CA ARG A 221 15.12 -11.80 16.00
C ARG A 221 14.99 -10.90 14.76
N TYR A 222 16.09 -10.40 14.24
CA TYR A 222 16.09 -9.53 13.07
C TYR A 222 15.51 -10.23 11.83
N ASP A 223 15.70 -11.53 11.69
CA ASP A 223 15.12 -12.30 10.60
C ASP A 223 13.60 -12.42 10.73
N ALA A 224 13.09 -12.64 11.94
CA ALA A 224 11.66 -12.67 12.22
C ALA A 224 11.01 -11.29 12.02
N GLU A 225 11.63 -10.22 12.54
CA GLU A 225 11.18 -8.84 12.33
C GLU A 225 11.17 -8.48 10.83
N ALA A 226 12.17 -8.92 10.06
CA ALA A 226 12.21 -8.75 8.62
C ALA A 226 11.03 -9.45 7.95
N ALA A 227 10.72 -10.69 8.33
CA ALA A 227 9.60 -11.43 7.75
C ALA A 227 8.26 -10.73 7.97
N LEU A 228 8.03 -10.16 9.17
CA LEU A 228 6.83 -9.37 9.50
C LEU A 228 6.74 -8.09 8.65
N ASN A 229 7.82 -7.31 8.57
CA ASN A 229 7.84 -6.09 7.75
C ASN A 229 7.62 -6.41 6.26
N ARG A 230 8.16 -7.52 5.76
CA ARG A 230 7.92 -7.99 4.39
C ARG A 230 6.44 -8.29 4.14
N ALA A 231 5.76 -8.90 5.12
CA ALA A 231 4.33 -9.20 4.99
C ALA A 231 3.51 -7.92 4.83
N VAL A 232 3.76 -6.89 5.67
CA VAL A 232 3.11 -5.59 5.57
C VAL A 232 3.43 -4.90 4.24
N ALA A 233 4.71 -4.90 3.81
CA ALA A 233 5.13 -4.30 2.55
C ALA A 233 4.38 -4.92 1.36
N SER A 234 4.29 -6.26 1.30
CA SER A 234 3.59 -6.96 0.22
C SER A 234 2.09 -6.64 0.20
N LEU A 235 1.44 -6.52 1.35
CA LEU A 235 0.02 -6.13 1.45
C LEU A 235 -0.21 -4.68 1.00
N LEU A 236 0.70 -3.76 1.35
CA LEU A 236 0.65 -2.37 0.87
C LEU A 236 0.82 -2.30 -0.65
N GLU A 237 1.67 -3.13 -1.25
CA GLU A 237 1.78 -3.22 -2.72
C GLU A 237 0.47 -3.68 -3.38
N VAL A 238 -0.24 -4.64 -2.78
CA VAL A 238 -1.59 -5.01 -3.24
C VAL A 238 -2.52 -3.80 -3.24
N GLN A 239 -2.52 -3.04 -2.14
CA GLN A 239 -3.35 -1.84 -2.00
C GLN A 239 -2.98 -0.76 -3.03
N VAL A 240 -1.69 -0.54 -3.30
CA VAL A 240 -1.20 0.37 -4.35
C VAL A 240 -1.75 -0.02 -5.72
N ARG A 241 -1.67 -1.31 -6.08
CA ARG A 241 -2.18 -1.82 -7.35
C ARG A 241 -3.69 -1.64 -7.47
N GLN A 242 -4.46 -1.94 -6.41
CA GLN A 242 -5.91 -1.70 -6.40
C GLN A 242 -6.25 -0.21 -6.58
N SER A 243 -5.53 0.69 -5.91
CA SER A 243 -5.73 2.14 -6.05
C SER A 243 -5.40 2.63 -7.46
N ASN A 244 -4.36 2.11 -8.09
CA ASN A 244 -4.01 2.42 -9.48
C ASN A 244 -5.08 1.92 -10.46
N ILE A 245 -5.62 0.72 -10.26
CA ILE A 245 -6.72 0.18 -11.06
C ILE A 245 -7.97 1.06 -10.92
N ALA A 246 -8.30 1.49 -9.71
CA ALA A 246 -9.43 2.40 -9.47
C ALA A 246 -9.22 3.75 -10.18
N ALA A 247 -8.01 4.31 -10.10
CA ALA A 247 -7.65 5.55 -10.78
C ALA A 247 -7.82 5.44 -12.30
N GLU A 248 -7.33 4.37 -12.90
CA GLU A 248 -7.45 4.13 -14.34
C GLU A 248 -8.90 3.94 -14.76
N ARG A 249 -9.72 3.25 -13.96
CA ARG A 249 -11.16 3.08 -14.22
C ARG A 249 -11.90 4.41 -14.24
N HIS A 250 -11.64 5.27 -13.26
CA HIS A 250 -12.22 6.60 -13.18
C HIS A 250 -11.73 7.50 -14.33
N TYR A 251 -10.44 7.44 -14.66
CA TYR A 251 -9.88 8.18 -15.78
C TYR A 251 -10.54 7.80 -17.11
N ARG A 252 -10.69 6.49 -17.40
CA ARG A 252 -11.37 6.04 -18.63
C ARG A 252 -12.83 6.48 -18.68
N ARG A 253 -13.53 6.50 -17.55
CA ARG A 253 -14.91 7.03 -17.48
C ARG A 253 -14.94 8.54 -17.75
N SER A 254 -14.04 9.30 -17.15
CA SER A 254 -13.90 10.74 -17.40
C SER A 254 -13.68 11.01 -18.90
N MET A 255 -12.76 10.29 -19.54
CA MET A 255 -12.51 10.46 -20.98
C MET A 255 -13.73 10.15 -21.85
N ARG A 256 -14.54 9.14 -21.50
CA ARG A 256 -15.78 8.86 -22.22
C ARG A 256 -16.79 10.02 -22.13
N PHE A 257 -16.97 10.58 -20.94
CA PHE A 257 -17.81 11.77 -20.75
C PHE A 257 -17.25 12.99 -21.47
N PHE A 258 -15.94 13.17 -21.45
CA PHE A 258 -15.28 14.26 -22.17
C PHE A 258 -15.51 14.19 -23.69
N TYR A 259 -15.35 13.02 -24.30
CA TYR A 259 -15.63 12.85 -25.73
C TYR A 259 -17.12 13.05 -26.03
N GLY A 260 -18.03 12.59 -25.16
CA GLY A 260 -19.46 12.88 -25.27
C GLY A 260 -19.78 14.38 -25.22
N MET A 261 -19.10 15.11 -24.32
CA MET A 261 -19.21 16.58 -24.22
C MET A 261 -18.75 17.26 -25.52
N LEU A 262 -17.59 16.85 -26.08
CA LEU A 262 -17.08 17.40 -27.34
C LEU A 262 -18.04 17.13 -28.51
N ALA A 263 -18.61 15.94 -28.58
CA ALA A 263 -19.62 15.59 -29.59
C ALA A 263 -20.88 16.47 -29.45
N ALA A 264 -21.37 16.70 -28.24
CA ALA A 264 -22.50 17.59 -27.99
C ALA A 264 -22.21 19.04 -28.39
N GLN A 265 -20.99 19.54 -28.09
CA GLN A 265 -20.55 20.88 -28.51
C GLN A 265 -20.46 20.99 -30.05
N ALA A 266 -19.92 19.98 -30.73
CA ALA A 266 -19.90 19.93 -32.19
C ALA A 266 -21.33 19.98 -32.76
N ALA A 267 -22.27 19.26 -32.17
CA ALA A 267 -23.68 19.30 -32.57
C ALA A 267 -24.31 20.68 -32.38
N VAL A 268 -23.96 21.43 -31.32
CA VAL A 268 -24.37 22.84 -31.12
C VAL A 268 -23.85 23.70 -32.29
N ILE A 269 -22.60 23.58 -32.62
CA ILE A 269 -21.99 24.37 -33.70
C ILE A 269 -22.66 24.07 -35.04
N VAL A 270 -22.79 22.78 -35.41
CA VAL A 270 -23.39 22.36 -36.66
C VAL A 270 -24.86 22.81 -36.74
N SER A 271 -25.65 22.66 -35.68
CA SER A 271 -27.05 23.08 -35.65
C SER A 271 -27.21 24.60 -35.77
N THR A 272 -26.29 25.38 -35.16
CA THR A 272 -26.27 26.83 -35.26
C THR A 272 -25.98 27.31 -36.69
N PHE A 273 -24.97 26.70 -37.33
CA PHE A 273 -24.66 26.96 -38.74
C PHE A 273 -25.83 26.54 -39.67
N ALA A 274 -26.46 25.39 -39.40
CA ALA A 274 -27.62 24.95 -40.16
C ALA A 274 -28.80 25.93 -40.06
N MET A 275 -29.01 26.59 -38.92
CA MET A 275 -30.00 27.64 -38.77
C MET A 275 -29.64 28.92 -39.55
N ALA A 276 -28.36 29.28 -39.59
CA ALA A 276 -27.89 30.46 -40.28
C ALA A 276 -27.80 30.31 -41.82
N ALA A 277 -27.68 29.08 -42.31
CA ALA A 277 -27.48 28.81 -43.73
C ALA A 277 -28.83 28.82 -44.51
N ARG A 278 -28.84 29.46 -45.68
CA ARG A 278 -30.03 29.48 -46.58
C ARG A 278 -30.39 28.08 -47.13
N LYS A 279 -29.42 27.14 -47.28
CA LYS A 279 -29.62 25.73 -47.68
C LYS A 279 -29.49 24.81 -46.47
N ARG A 280 -30.53 24.78 -45.65
CA ARG A 280 -30.55 24.13 -44.32
C ARG A 280 -30.41 22.59 -44.36
N ASN A 281 -30.90 21.95 -45.42
CA ASN A 281 -31.04 20.50 -45.43
C ASN A 281 -29.71 19.74 -45.50
N LEU A 282 -28.64 20.33 -46.02
CA LEU A 282 -27.38 19.68 -46.26
C LEU A 282 -26.50 19.70 -45.00
N LEU A 283 -26.52 20.77 -44.18
CA LEU A 283 -25.76 20.91 -42.96
C LEU A 283 -26.38 20.21 -41.74
N TRP A 284 -27.70 19.96 -41.82
CA TRP A 284 -28.41 19.28 -40.71
C TRP A 284 -28.40 17.76 -40.81
N SER A 285 -28.07 17.21 -41.99
CA SER A 285 -27.94 15.77 -42.24
C SER A 285 -26.55 15.22 -41.87
N LEU A 286 -25.59 16.08 -41.60
CA LEU A 286 -24.31 15.77 -41.01
C LEU A 286 -24.40 15.57 -39.50
#